data_154762ce21d705ea1f3a443e174b78be
#
_entry.id   154762ce21d705ea1f3a443e174b78be
#
_cell.length_a   1.000
_cell.length_b   1.000
_cell.length_c   1.000
_cell.angle_alpha   90.00
_cell.angle_beta   90.00
_cell.angle_gamma   90.00
#
_symmetry.space_group_name_H-M   'P 1'
#
loop_
_entity.id
_entity.type
_entity.pdbx_description
1 polymer ?
#
loop_
_entity_poly.entity_id
_entity_poly.type
_entity_poly.pdbx_seq_one_letter_code
_entity_poly.pdbx_strand_id
1 'polypeptide(L)'
;MENRSKNSIRTQLMGLSLLVVVVSIVLSLMGALYLTLRQERESLDSNLLNSVTILARTPVVQNALTGTASTQELADFLDETTAQVSDIDLVLVGDPEGVLYYAPDHNDIGLSYAGNAQSKLFSGAAPYTSNDEGPLGSSHSAYAPVRDDQGNLIGFVIVGIFMRSMTQTMVQTILQFVAIG
;
A
#
# COMPACT_ATOMS: atom_id res chain seq x y z
N MET A 1 -31.35 3.03 -61.13
CA MET A 1 -30.29 4.05 -61.09
C MET A 1 -29.40 3.73 -59.89
N GLU A 2 -28.37 3.00 -60.17
CA GLU A 2 -27.45 2.44 -59.15
C GLU A 2 -26.26 3.38 -58.99
N ASN A 3 -26.29 4.19 -57.95
CA ASN A 3 -25.19 5.11 -57.63
C ASN A 3 -24.14 4.37 -56.82
N ARG A 4 -23.37 3.51 -57.47
CA ARG A 4 -22.14 2.91 -56.87
C ARG A 4 -21.11 4.01 -56.72
N SER A 5 -21.04 4.56 -55.49
CA SER A 5 -19.94 5.41 -55.06
C SER A 5 -18.62 4.65 -55.24
N LYS A 6 -17.87 5.02 -56.28
CA LYS A 6 -16.48 4.60 -56.49
C LYS A 6 -15.61 5.26 -55.40
N ASN A 7 -15.60 4.71 -54.20
CA ASN A 7 -14.56 5.09 -53.25
C ASN A 7 -13.22 4.78 -53.90
N SER A 8 -12.48 5.82 -54.21
CA SER A 8 -11.16 5.69 -54.84
C SER A 8 -10.29 4.78 -53.98
N ILE A 9 -9.59 3.82 -54.59
CA ILE A 9 -8.62 2.91 -53.93
C ILE A 9 -7.68 3.71 -53.03
N ARG A 10 -7.37 4.93 -53.43
CA ARG A 10 -6.54 5.88 -52.63
C ARG A 10 -7.19 6.24 -51.28
N THR A 11 -8.51 6.46 -51.25
CA THR A 11 -9.25 6.78 -50.01
C THR A 11 -9.31 5.56 -49.08
N GLN A 12 -9.48 4.37 -49.65
CA GLN A 12 -9.44 3.11 -48.86
C GLN A 12 -8.07 2.84 -48.26
N LEU A 13 -6.98 3.04 -49.02
CA LEU A 13 -5.60 2.90 -48.53
C LEU A 13 -5.29 3.94 -47.43
N MET A 14 -5.72 5.20 -47.61
CA MET A 14 -5.55 6.23 -46.59
C MET A 14 -6.33 5.89 -45.30
N GLY A 15 -7.55 5.40 -45.43
CA GLY A 15 -8.36 4.95 -44.28
C GLY A 15 -7.73 3.77 -43.55
N LEU A 16 -7.21 2.79 -44.29
CA LEU A 16 -6.55 1.64 -43.68
C LEU A 16 -5.27 2.04 -42.95
N SER A 17 -4.44 2.91 -43.54
CA SER A 17 -3.22 3.38 -42.91
C SER A 17 -3.50 4.19 -41.62
N LEU A 18 -4.53 5.05 -41.67
CA LEU A 18 -4.98 5.82 -40.50
C LEU A 18 -5.45 4.89 -39.40
N LEU A 19 -6.24 3.87 -39.72
CA LEU A 19 -6.73 2.87 -38.78
C LEU A 19 -5.58 2.12 -38.10
N VAL A 20 -4.59 1.68 -38.89
CA VAL A 20 -3.39 0.98 -38.32
C VAL A 20 -2.64 1.90 -37.34
N VAL A 21 -2.46 3.18 -37.69
CA VAL A 21 -1.77 4.15 -36.80
C VAL A 21 -2.57 4.35 -35.51
N VAL A 22 -3.88 4.55 -35.61
CA VAL A 22 -4.74 4.72 -34.42
C VAL A 22 -4.69 3.49 -33.53
N VAL A 23 -4.82 2.28 -34.09
CA VAL A 23 -4.74 1.03 -33.33
C VAL A 23 -3.37 0.89 -32.66
N SER A 24 -2.28 1.22 -33.36
CA SER A 24 -0.93 1.16 -32.79
C SER A 24 -0.76 2.13 -31.61
N ILE A 25 -1.29 3.33 -31.71
CA ILE A 25 -1.25 4.32 -30.63
C ILE A 25 -2.05 3.80 -29.41
N VAL A 26 -3.27 3.31 -29.64
CA VAL A 26 -4.10 2.77 -28.54
C VAL A 26 -3.42 1.60 -27.84
N LEU A 27 -2.86 0.66 -28.60
CA LEU A 27 -2.13 -0.48 -28.01
C LEU A 27 -0.90 -0.03 -27.23
N SER A 28 -0.14 0.96 -27.73
CA SER A 28 1.02 1.51 -27.03
C SER A 28 0.60 2.19 -25.72
N LEU A 29 -0.48 2.98 -25.73
CA LEU A 29 -0.99 3.63 -24.51
C LEU A 29 -1.50 2.61 -23.48
N MET A 30 -2.22 1.58 -23.93
CA MET A 30 -2.68 0.50 -23.04
C MET A 30 -1.50 -0.26 -22.41
N GLY A 31 -0.47 -0.54 -23.21
CA GLY A 31 0.75 -1.18 -22.73
C GLY A 31 1.51 -0.33 -21.70
N ALA A 32 1.67 0.96 -21.99
CA ALA A 32 2.30 1.91 -21.08
C ALA A 32 1.53 2.03 -19.76
N LEU A 33 0.21 2.19 -19.83
CA LEU A 33 -0.66 2.26 -18.66
C LEU A 33 -0.58 0.99 -17.82
N TYR A 34 -0.62 -0.18 -18.44
CA TYR A 34 -0.51 -1.46 -17.74
C TYR A 34 0.84 -1.59 -16.98
N LEU A 35 1.95 -1.22 -17.64
CA LEU A 35 3.27 -1.25 -17.00
C LEU A 35 3.39 -0.26 -15.85
N THR A 36 2.86 0.96 -16.00
CA THR A 36 2.87 1.97 -14.94
C THR A 36 2.09 1.50 -13.71
N LEU A 37 0.86 1.00 -13.90
CA LEU A 37 0.04 0.50 -12.79
C LEU A 37 0.68 -0.69 -12.07
N ARG A 38 1.40 -1.54 -12.81
CA ARG A 38 2.13 -2.65 -12.20
C ARG A 38 3.32 -2.18 -11.39
N GLN A 39 4.10 -1.23 -11.90
CA GLN A 39 5.25 -0.66 -11.20
C GLN A 39 4.84 0.07 -9.92
N GLU A 40 3.74 0.82 -9.95
CA GLU A 40 3.23 1.49 -8.74
C GLU A 40 2.89 0.49 -7.63
N ARG A 41 2.23 -0.61 -7.94
CA ARG A 41 1.92 -1.65 -6.95
C ARG A 41 3.17 -2.31 -6.35
N GLU A 42 4.12 -2.70 -7.19
CA GLU A 42 5.39 -3.31 -6.74
C GLU A 42 6.20 -2.32 -5.87
N SER A 43 6.15 -1.03 -6.17
CA SER A 43 6.80 0.02 -5.39
C SER A 43 6.14 0.21 -4.02
N LEU A 44 4.80 0.23 -3.97
CA LEU A 44 4.04 0.34 -2.70
C LEU A 44 4.34 -0.84 -1.78
N ASP A 45 4.29 -2.08 -2.29
CA ASP A 45 4.61 -3.28 -1.52
C ASP A 45 6.02 -3.20 -0.92
N SER A 46 7.00 -2.81 -1.74
CA SER A 46 8.39 -2.69 -1.31
C SER A 46 8.57 -1.61 -0.25
N ASN A 47 7.92 -0.46 -0.41
CA ASN A 47 7.99 0.64 0.55
C ASN A 47 7.38 0.26 1.89
N LEU A 48 6.20 -0.37 1.88
CA LEU A 48 5.54 -0.84 3.11
C LEU A 48 6.36 -1.92 3.82
N LEU A 49 6.92 -2.90 3.06
CA LEU A 49 7.79 -3.94 3.62
C LEU A 49 9.06 -3.37 4.23
N ASN A 50 9.68 -2.38 3.59
CA ASN A 50 10.84 -1.69 4.12
C ASN A 50 10.50 -0.94 5.40
N SER A 51 9.41 -0.15 5.39
CA SER A 51 8.97 0.63 6.55
C SER A 51 8.67 -0.26 7.75
N VAL A 52 7.87 -1.32 7.55
CA VAL A 52 7.52 -2.25 8.65
C VAL A 52 8.75 -2.99 9.18
N THR A 53 9.69 -3.36 8.30
CA THR A 53 10.92 -4.04 8.71
C THR A 53 11.86 -3.13 9.50
N ILE A 54 11.96 -1.86 9.11
CA ILE A 54 12.76 -0.86 9.85
C ILE A 54 12.13 -0.63 11.22
N LEU A 55 10.81 -0.39 11.29
CA LEU A 55 10.11 -0.18 12.55
C LEU A 55 10.24 -1.38 13.49
N ALA A 56 10.08 -2.60 12.97
CA ALA A 56 10.23 -3.82 13.77
C ALA A 56 11.63 -4.02 14.38
N ARG A 57 12.66 -3.38 13.81
CA ARG A 57 14.04 -3.42 14.31
C ARG A 57 14.44 -2.18 15.10
N THR A 58 13.56 -1.20 15.21
CA THR A 58 13.85 0.05 15.90
C THR A 58 13.90 -0.20 17.42
N PRO A 59 14.96 0.25 18.12
CA PRO A 59 15.12 0.01 19.56
C PRO A 59 13.96 0.52 20.40
N VAL A 60 13.32 1.64 20.02
CA VAL A 60 12.16 2.18 20.76
C VAL A 60 11.00 1.18 20.75
N VAL A 61 10.72 0.54 19.60
CA VAL A 61 9.66 -0.49 19.49
C VAL A 61 10.01 -1.72 20.32
N GLN A 62 11.25 -2.22 20.22
CA GLN A 62 11.69 -3.39 20.98
C GLN A 62 11.69 -3.13 22.49
N ASN A 63 12.16 -1.96 22.93
CA ASN A 63 12.20 -1.56 24.33
C ASN A 63 10.79 -1.40 24.92
N ALA A 64 9.84 -0.86 24.16
CA ALA A 64 8.45 -0.76 24.60
C ALA A 64 7.83 -2.14 24.80
N LEU A 65 8.03 -3.08 23.85
CA LEU A 65 7.50 -4.44 23.94
C LEU A 65 8.15 -5.28 25.04
N THR A 66 9.39 -5.00 25.39
CA THR A 66 10.09 -5.65 26.51
C THR A 66 9.86 -4.96 27.86
N GLY A 67 9.11 -3.85 27.89
CA GLY A 67 8.82 -3.08 29.10
C GLY A 67 9.99 -2.22 29.59
N THR A 68 11.02 -2.03 28.76
CA THR A 68 12.19 -1.19 29.07
C THR A 68 11.94 0.29 28.77
N ALA A 69 11.06 0.59 27.80
CA ALA A 69 10.57 1.93 27.49
C ALA A 69 9.07 2.03 27.80
N SER A 70 8.57 3.26 27.99
CA SER A 70 7.15 3.48 28.21
C SER A 70 6.35 3.45 26.90
N THR A 71 5.07 3.10 26.99
CA THR A 71 4.14 3.21 25.87
C THR A 71 3.99 4.64 25.37
N GLN A 72 4.18 5.64 26.23
CA GLN A 72 4.16 7.05 25.84
C GLN A 72 5.35 7.41 24.94
N GLU A 73 6.55 6.94 25.28
CA GLU A 73 7.75 7.17 24.45
C GLU A 73 7.61 6.52 23.06
N LEU A 74 6.99 5.34 23.00
CA LEU A 74 6.65 4.69 21.74
C LEU A 74 5.63 5.50 20.94
N ALA A 75 4.58 6.03 21.59
CA ALA A 75 3.56 6.83 20.95
C ALA A 75 4.15 8.13 20.39
N ASP A 76 4.91 8.87 21.18
CA ASP A 76 5.55 10.12 20.74
C ASP A 76 6.47 9.89 19.53
N PHE A 77 7.25 8.81 19.55
CA PHE A 77 8.13 8.42 18.44
C PHE A 77 7.35 8.06 17.16
N LEU A 78 6.28 7.27 17.29
CA LEU A 78 5.51 6.82 16.13
C LEU A 78 4.63 7.94 15.57
N ASP A 79 4.06 8.81 16.41
CA ASP A 79 3.31 10.00 15.98
C ASP A 79 4.20 10.96 15.20
N GLU A 80 5.42 11.23 15.68
CA GLU A 80 6.38 12.06 14.94
C GLU A 80 6.80 11.40 13.62
N THR A 81 7.07 10.10 13.62
CA THR A 81 7.48 9.36 12.43
C THR A 81 6.37 9.33 11.38
N THR A 82 5.14 9.03 11.78
CA THR A 82 4.00 8.98 10.84
C THR A 82 3.61 10.35 10.31
N ALA A 83 3.75 11.40 11.10
CA ALA A 83 3.50 12.78 10.63
C ALA A 83 4.48 13.22 9.52
N GLN A 84 5.67 12.63 9.46
CA GLN A 84 6.69 12.95 8.44
C GLN A 84 6.55 12.10 7.17
N VAL A 85 5.79 11.00 7.20
CA VAL A 85 5.63 10.06 6.08
C VAL A 85 4.20 10.16 5.54
N SER A 86 4.05 10.86 4.42
CA SER A 86 2.72 11.18 3.84
C SER A 86 1.92 9.96 3.35
N ASP A 87 2.56 8.81 3.20
CA ASP A 87 1.98 7.64 2.54
C ASP A 87 1.67 6.48 3.52
N ILE A 88 1.61 6.76 4.82
CA ILE A 88 1.27 5.78 5.85
C ILE A 88 0.04 6.29 6.62
N ASP A 89 -1.05 5.56 6.53
CA ASP A 89 -2.31 5.89 7.21
C ASP A 89 -2.48 5.10 8.52
N LEU A 90 -1.79 3.97 8.67
CA LEU A 90 -1.96 3.03 9.76
C LEU A 90 -0.62 2.50 10.24
N VAL A 91 -0.34 2.66 11.53
CA VAL A 91 0.73 1.93 12.22
C VAL A 91 0.15 1.29 13.47
N LEU A 92 0.39 0.00 13.66
CA LEU A 92 0.02 -0.73 14.87
C LEU A 92 1.25 -1.45 15.41
N VAL A 93 1.41 -1.43 16.72
CA VAL A 93 2.42 -2.23 17.43
C VAL A 93 1.73 -3.01 18.53
N GLY A 94 1.99 -4.30 18.62
CA GLY A 94 1.39 -5.15 19.64
C GLY A 94 2.30 -6.30 20.07
N ASP A 95 1.92 -6.92 21.17
CA ASP A 95 2.60 -8.06 21.73
C ASP A 95 2.21 -9.39 21.06
N PRO A 96 2.84 -10.54 21.41
CA PRO A 96 2.50 -11.83 20.82
C PRO A 96 1.07 -12.30 21.14
N GLU A 97 0.46 -11.81 22.19
CA GLU A 97 -0.91 -12.10 22.60
C GLU A 97 -1.94 -11.26 21.80
N GLY A 98 -1.45 -10.26 21.04
CA GLY A 98 -2.27 -9.38 20.22
C GLY A 98 -2.72 -8.10 20.91
N VAL A 99 -2.22 -7.80 22.11
CA VAL A 99 -2.54 -6.56 22.81
C VAL A 99 -1.78 -5.40 22.17
N LEU A 100 -2.48 -4.32 21.82
CA LEU A 100 -1.89 -3.15 21.18
C LEU A 100 -1.12 -2.28 22.18
N TYR A 101 0.12 -2.00 21.86
CA TYR A 101 0.99 -1.05 22.54
C TYR A 101 0.98 0.33 21.86
N TYR A 102 0.63 0.37 20.57
CA TYR A 102 0.40 1.58 19.81
C TYR A 102 -0.66 1.36 18.73
N ALA A 103 -1.53 2.36 18.57
CA ALA A 103 -2.49 2.50 17.48
C ALA A 103 -2.68 4.00 17.16
N PRO A 104 -3.08 4.39 15.92
CA PRO A 104 -3.37 5.78 15.56
C PRO A 104 -4.46 6.42 16.41
N ASP A 105 -5.49 5.64 16.77
CA ASP A 105 -6.40 6.02 17.85
C ASP A 105 -5.84 5.47 19.17
N HIS A 106 -5.31 6.37 20.01
CA HIS A 106 -4.71 6.00 21.29
C HIS A 106 -5.70 5.36 22.27
N ASN A 107 -7.01 5.47 22.01
CA ASN A 107 -8.04 4.75 22.78
C ASN A 107 -8.00 3.24 22.54
N ASP A 108 -7.40 2.79 21.44
CA ASP A 108 -7.25 1.36 21.11
C ASP A 108 -6.03 0.72 21.81
N ILE A 109 -5.16 1.50 22.45
CA ILE A 109 -4.01 0.98 23.21
C ILE A 109 -4.52 0.14 24.39
N GLY A 110 -3.97 -1.06 24.50
CA GLY A 110 -4.39 -2.06 25.50
C GLY A 110 -5.57 -2.94 25.03
N LEU A 111 -6.16 -2.66 23.87
CA LEU A 111 -7.18 -3.55 23.27
C LEU A 111 -6.51 -4.66 22.47
N SER A 112 -7.25 -5.75 22.26
CA SER A 112 -6.79 -6.86 21.44
C SER A 112 -7.01 -6.57 19.96
N TYR A 113 -5.97 -6.75 19.14
CA TYR A 113 -6.03 -6.65 17.70
C TYR A 113 -6.95 -7.74 17.12
N ALA A 114 -8.00 -7.34 16.41
CA ALA A 114 -9.03 -8.21 15.84
C ALA A 114 -8.83 -8.51 14.34
N GLY A 115 -7.59 -8.50 13.84
CA GLY A 115 -7.29 -8.72 12.41
C GLY A 115 -7.04 -10.17 12.03
N ASN A 116 -7.28 -10.51 10.76
CA ASN A 116 -7.12 -11.88 10.23
C ASN A 116 -5.65 -12.33 10.08
N ALA A 117 -4.70 -11.41 10.21
CA ALA A 117 -3.27 -11.68 9.97
C ALA A 117 -2.54 -12.31 11.16
N GLN A 118 -3.17 -12.37 12.34
CA GLN A 118 -2.54 -12.85 13.59
C GLN A 118 -1.91 -14.25 13.43
N SER A 119 -2.59 -15.19 12.81
CA SER A 119 -2.10 -16.57 12.70
C SER A 119 -0.77 -16.70 11.94
N LYS A 120 -0.55 -15.87 10.90
CA LYS A 120 0.71 -15.84 10.15
C LYS A 120 1.82 -15.12 10.91
N LEU A 121 1.51 -13.99 11.53
CA LEU A 121 2.48 -13.22 12.31
C LEU A 121 3.03 -14.04 13.48
N PHE A 122 2.14 -14.69 14.22
CA PHE A 122 2.51 -15.48 15.41
C PHE A 122 3.17 -16.82 15.06
N SER A 123 3.05 -17.30 13.82
CA SER A 123 3.85 -18.46 13.35
C SER A 123 5.31 -18.12 13.04
N GLY A 124 5.73 -16.86 13.21
CA GLY A 124 7.10 -16.42 12.98
C GLY A 124 7.45 -16.25 11.50
N ALA A 125 6.46 -15.96 10.66
CA ALA A 125 6.66 -15.70 9.24
C ALA A 125 7.64 -14.53 8.99
N ALA A 126 8.27 -14.52 7.83
CA ALA A 126 8.98 -13.34 7.32
C ALA A 126 7.99 -12.19 7.09
N PRO A 127 8.46 -10.93 7.05
CA PRO A 127 7.60 -9.81 6.68
C PRO A 127 6.86 -10.05 5.37
N TYR A 128 5.58 -9.66 5.30
CA TYR A 128 4.70 -9.85 4.12
C TYR A 128 3.68 -8.73 4.02
N THR A 129 3.10 -8.54 2.83
CA THR A 129 1.97 -7.64 2.59
C THR A 129 0.67 -8.42 2.47
N SER A 130 -0.44 -7.82 2.84
CA SER A 130 -1.81 -8.34 2.70
C SER A 130 -2.80 -7.20 2.49
N ASN A 131 -3.91 -7.54 1.81
CA ASN A 131 -5.09 -6.69 1.78
C ASN A 131 -6.05 -7.20 2.85
N ASP A 132 -6.39 -6.35 3.79
CA ASP A 132 -7.26 -6.72 4.89
C ASP A 132 -8.46 -5.79 5.01
N GLU A 133 -9.57 -6.36 5.44
CA GLU A 133 -10.75 -5.60 5.85
C GLU A 133 -10.79 -5.59 7.38
N GLY A 134 -10.50 -4.42 7.94
CA GLY A 134 -10.56 -4.18 9.39
C GLY A 134 -11.73 -3.27 9.76
N PRO A 135 -11.91 -3.00 11.07
CA PRO A 135 -12.93 -2.08 11.56
C PRO A 135 -12.86 -0.68 10.96
N LEU A 136 -11.65 -0.25 10.54
CA LEU A 136 -11.38 1.05 9.93
C LEU A 136 -11.54 1.05 8.39
N GLY A 137 -11.89 -0.09 7.79
CA GLY A 137 -12.08 -0.26 6.35
C GLY A 137 -11.04 -1.17 5.69
N SER A 138 -11.09 -1.22 4.36
CA SER A 138 -10.11 -1.98 3.57
C SER A 138 -8.77 -1.26 3.55
N SER A 139 -7.70 -1.97 3.88
CA SER A 139 -6.33 -1.47 3.89
C SER A 139 -5.39 -2.42 3.16
N HIS A 140 -4.34 -1.85 2.57
CA HIS A 140 -3.17 -2.59 2.11
C HIS A 140 -2.07 -2.42 3.13
N SER A 141 -1.66 -3.51 3.77
CA SER A 141 -0.80 -3.45 4.95
C SER A 141 0.37 -4.41 4.85
N ALA A 142 1.52 -3.99 5.38
CA ALA A 142 2.68 -4.84 5.60
C ALA A 142 2.78 -5.23 7.06
N TYR A 143 3.22 -6.44 7.30
CA TYR A 143 3.30 -7.10 8.61
C TYR A 143 4.72 -7.56 8.86
N ALA A 144 5.27 -7.28 10.05
CA ALA A 144 6.55 -7.80 10.47
C ALA A 144 6.54 -8.28 11.92
N PRO A 145 7.15 -9.44 12.22
CA PRO A 145 7.39 -9.86 13.57
C PRO A 145 8.51 -9.02 14.20
N VAL A 146 8.32 -8.59 15.44
CA VAL A 146 9.38 -7.99 16.25
C VAL A 146 10.07 -9.08 17.05
N ARG A 147 11.40 -9.10 17.00
CA ARG A 147 12.22 -10.10 17.70
C ARG A 147 13.23 -9.41 18.59
N ASP A 148 13.53 -10.05 19.69
CA ASP A 148 14.64 -9.64 20.57
C ASP A 148 16.02 -10.03 19.98
N ASP A 149 17.08 -9.64 20.65
CA ASP A 149 18.47 -9.97 20.26
C ASP A 149 18.76 -11.48 20.26
N GLN A 150 17.93 -12.29 20.91
CA GLN A 150 18.02 -13.75 20.95
C GLN A 150 17.19 -14.42 19.84
N GLY A 151 16.43 -13.62 19.07
CA GLY A 151 15.57 -14.11 18.00
C GLY A 151 14.18 -14.55 18.46
N ASN A 152 13.81 -14.38 19.72
CA ASN A 152 12.48 -14.69 20.22
C ASN A 152 11.47 -13.67 19.72
N LEU A 153 10.26 -14.12 19.39
CA LEU A 153 9.16 -13.23 19.03
C LEU A 153 8.66 -12.49 20.27
N ILE A 154 8.77 -11.17 20.26
CA ILE A 154 8.33 -10.27 21.34
C ILE A 154 7.14 -9.40 20.95
N GLY A 155 6.71 -9.43 19.69
CA GLY A 155 5.56 -8.67 19.22
C GLY A 155 5.50 -8.59 17.72
N PHE A 156 4.69 -7.63 17.24
CA PHE A 156 4.52 -7.36 15.81
C PHE A 156 4.37 -5.87 15.54
N VAL A 157 4.67 -5.50 14.30
CA VAL A 157 4.37 -4.18 13.71
C VAL A 157 3.54 -4.39 12.45
N ILE A 158 2.55 -3.55 12.27
CA ILE A 158 1.75 -3.45 11.04
C ILE A 158 1.86 -2.02 10.53
N VAL A 159 2.13 -1.84 9.24
CA VAL A 159 2.12 -0.54 8.55
C VAL A 159 1.20 -0.65 7.36
N GLY A 160 0.25 0.27 7.19
CA GLY A 160 -0.74 0.17 6.14
C GLY A 160 -1.20 1.51 5.59
N ILE A 161 -1.87 1.41 4.44
CA ILE A 161 -2.51 2.51 3.71
C ILE A 161 -3.98 2.12 3.50
N PHE A 162 -4.91 3.03 3.78
CA PHE A 162 -6.32 2.78 3.50
C PHE A 162 -6.59 2.84 1.99
N MET A 163 -7.32 1.84 1.47
CA MET A 163 -7.68 1.78 0.06
C MET A 163 -8.51 2.99 -0.42
N ARG A 164 -9.23 3.66 0.49
CA ARG A 164 -9.97 4.88 0.19
C ARG A 164 -9.05 6.04 -0.17
N SER A 165 -7.90 6.17 0.51
CA SER A 165 -6.87 7.19 0.20
C SER A 165 -6.26 6.96 -1.17
N MET A 166 -5.96 5.71 -1.53
CA MET A 166 -5.42 5.34 -2.85
C MET A 166 -6.35 5.74 -3.99
N THR A 167 -7.67 5.49 -3.86
CA THR A 167 -8.64 5.81 -4.90
C THR A 167 -8.78 7.33 -5.10
N GLN A 168 -8.78 8.12 -4.03
CA GLN A 168 -8.86 9.57 -4.12
C GLN A 168 -7.65 10.19 -4.80
N THR A 169 -6.45 9.73 -4.46
CA THR A 169 -5.20 10.21 -5.08
C THR A 169 -5.15 9.87 -6.56
N MET A 170 -5.54 8.65 -6.96
CA MET A 170 -5.62 8.25 -8.37
C MET A 170 -6.60 9.10 -9.17
N VAL A 171 -7.80 9.37 -8.63
CA VAL A 171 -8.81 10.19 -9.31
C VAL A 171 -8.33 11.63 -9.47
N GLN A 172 -7.69 12.22 -8.46
CA GLN A 172 -7.12 13.56 -8.57
C GLN A 172 -6.01 13.64 -9.63
N THR A 173 -5.12 12.66 -9.68
CA THR A 173 -4.05 12.60 -10.68
C THR A 173 -4.61 12.49 -12.09
N ILE A 174 -5.61 11.63 -12.33
CA ILE A 174 -6.26 11.50 -13.63
C ILE A 174 -6.96 12.81 -14.03
N LEU A 175 -7.65 13.48 -13.11
CA LEU A 175 -8.32 14.75 -13.39
C LEU A 175 -7.31 15.86 -13.72
N GLN A 176 -6.13 15.89 -13.10
CA GLN A 176 -5.08 16.84 -13.44
C GLN A 176 -4.54 16.61 -14.86
N PHE A 177 -4.33 15.36 -15.26
CA PHE A 177 -3.88 15.05 -16.62
C PHE A 177 -4.94 15.41 -17.68
N VAL A 178 -6.22 15.20 -17.41
CA VAL A 178 -7.32 15.57 -18.31
C VAL A 178 -7.53 17.09 -18.39
N ALA A 179 -7.19 17.84 -17.34
CA ALA A 179 -7.34 19.30 -17.31
C ALA A 179 -6.21 20.06 -18.02
N ILE A 180 -5.06 19.41 -18.29
CA ILE A 180 -3.88 20.01 -18.92
C ILE A 180 -3.82 19.69 -20.44
N GLY A 181 -4.62 18.74 -20.93
CA GLY A 181 -4.71 18.36 -22.34
C GLY A 181 -5.88 19.00 -23.04
#